data_898b973fb1c0dd5fb9f119cac9c232d3
#
_entry.id   898b973fb1c0dd5fb9f119cac9c232d3
#
_cell.length_a   1.000
_cell.length_b   1.000
_cell.length_c   1.000
_cell.angle_alpha   90.00
_cell.angle_beta   90.00
_cell.angle_gamma   90.00
#
_symmetry.space_group_name_H-M   'P 1'
#
loop_
_entity.id
_entity.type
_entity.pdbx_description
1 polymer ?
#
loop_
_entity_poly.entity_id
_entity_poly.type
_entity_poly.pdbx_seq_one_letter_code
_entity_poly.pdbx_strand_id
1 'polypeptide(L)'
;MSMVQIVQKVQAVQNAMKHKEKPPRPLLGAHMSISGGVDKSLLLGKTVDCDAIQIFTKSSRQWASKPYTKEEIELFNLNRKATGIATVIAHDSYLLNLGSPDGSLRSRSITAFIDELERCEVLGVSNLVAHPGAHVGAGENEGIKIIAKSLDEVHKACPGYNAKVTLEITAGQGSNLGYRFEQIGNIIDATRESDRLRVCFDTEHAFAAGYDIRTQAGYERTFTEFDEEIGIDRLAAFHLNDSKKELNSRVDRHEHIGKGHIGVEAFRLLVNDKRFWGLPMCLETPKGPDLVEDRDNLTLLRSLIG
;
A
#
# COMPACT_ATOMS: atom_id res chain seq x y z
N MET A 1 -24.24 3.90 -46.25
CA MET A 1 -24.42 4.46 -44.92
C MET A 1 -23.72 5.84 -44.88
N SER A 2 -24.45 6.87 -44.46
CA SER A 2 -23.83 8.21 -44.41
C SER A 2 -22.86 8.29 -43.22
N MET A 3 -21.85 9.21 -43.33
CA MET A 3 -20.90 9.49 -42.22
C MET A 3 -21.61 9.77 -40.89
N VAL A 4 -22.77 10.45 -40.92
CA VAL A 4 -23.60 10.73 -39.75
C VAL A 4 -24.13 9.45 -39.10
N GLN A 5 -24.53 8.45 -39.89
CA GLN A 5 -24.99 7.15 -39.37
C GLN A 5 -23.86 6.30 -38.78
N ILE A 6 -22.63 6.45 -39.30
CA ILE A 6 -21.44 5.81 -38.74
C ILE A 6 -21.08 6.44 -37.40
N VAL A 7 -21.05 7.77 -37.29
CA VAL A 7 -20.78 8.50 -36.06
C VAL A 7 -21.84 8.20 -35.00
N GLN A 8 -23.12 8.16 -35.35
CA GLN A 8 -24.19 7.79 -34.42
C GLN A 8 -24.10 6.34 -33.94
N LYS A 9 -23.69 5.38 -34.81
CA LYS A 9 -23.46 3.99 -34.38
C LYS A 9 -22.22 3.86 -33.48
N VAL A 10 -21.14 4.59 -33.77
CA VAL A 10 -19.94 4.61 -32.91
C VAL A 10 -20.28 5.25 -31.56
N GLN A 11 -21.05 6.34 -31.54
CA GLN A 11 -21.51 6.99 -30.32
C GLN A 11 -22.47 6.10 -29.51
N ALA A 12 -23.34 5.34 -30.18
CA ALA A 12 -24.24 4.37 -29.54
C ALA A 12 -23.48 3.18 -28.98
N VAL A 13 -22.45 2.69 -29.68
CA VAL A 13 -21.54 1.63 -29.17
C VAL A 13 -20.69 2.16 -28.03
N GLN A 14 -20.17 3.39 -28.10
CA GLN A 14 -19.46 4.03 -26.99
C GLN A 14 -20.39 4.33 -25.79
N ASN A 15 -21.65 4.68 -26.02
CA ASN A 15 -22.63 4.84 -24.94
C ASN A 15 -23.17 3.52 -24.39
N ALA A 16 -23.20 2.43 -25.18
CA ALA A 16 -23.50 1.08 -24.70
C ALA A 16 -22.32 0.42 -23.98
N MET A 17 -21.10 0.87 -24.27
CA MET A 17 -19.89 0.64 -23.48
C MET A 17 -19.73 1.62 -22.31
N LYS A 18 -20.73 2.46 -22.01
CA LYS A 18 -20.81 3.10 -20.70
C LYS A 18 -20.73 1.99 -19.67
N HIS A 19 -19.57 1.93 -19.07
CA HIS A 19 -19.15 1.07 -17.99
C HIS A 19 -20.37 0.66 -17.17
N LYS A 20 -20.80 -0.60 -17.28
CA LYS A 20 -21.39 -1.25 -16.12
C LYS A 20 -20.26 -1.20 -15.13
N GLU A 21 -20.30 -0.25 -14.20
CA GLU A 21 -19.40 -0.26 -13.06
C GLU A 21 -19.47 -1.67 -12.51
N LYS A 22 -18.35 -2.37 -12.57
CA LYS A 22 -18.29 -3.68 -11.94
C LYS A 22 -18.69 -3.45 -10.50
N PRO A 23 -19.53 -4.32 -9.91
CA PRO A 23 -19.89 -4.18 -8.51
C PRO A 23 -18.59 -4.00 -7.70
N PRO A 24 -18.60 -3.16 -6.68
CA PRO A 24 -17.42 -2.98 -5.83
C PRO A 24 -16.98 -4.36 -5.34
N ARG A 25 -15.68 -4.59 -5.37
CA ARG A 25 -15.02 -5.84 -4.97
C ARG A 25 -13.63 -5.51 -4.44
N PRO A 26 -12.96 -6.42 -3.72
CA PRO A 26 -11.56 -6.21 -3.35
C PRO A 26 -10.69 -6.08 -4.62
N LEU A 27 -9.75 -5.16 -4.63
CA LEU A 27 -8.80 -4.97 -5.74
C LEU A 27 -7.53 -5.76 -5.43
N LEU A 28 -7.51 -7.02 -5.82
CA LEU A 28 -6.39 -7.92 -5.54
C LEU A 28 -5.21 -7.64 -6.44
N GLY A 29 -4.01 -7.63 -5.88
CA GLY A 29 -2.81 -7.35 -6.61
C GLY A 29 -1.54 -7.78 -5.90
N ALA A 30 -0.40 -7.32 -6.40
CA ALA A 30 0.89 -7.65 -5.83
C ALA A 30 1.92 -6.52 -6.05
N HIS A 31 3.01 -6.55 -5.28
CA HIS A 31 4.14 -5.64 -5.46
C HIS A 31 4.91 -6.02 -6.73
N MET A 32 4.96 -5.12 -7.71
CA MET A 32 5.58 -5.36 -9.01
C MET A 32 6.95 -4.68 -9.14
N SER A 33 7.89 -5.38 -9.78
CA SER A 33 9.20 -4.84 -10.08
C SER A 33 9.11 -3.69 -11.08
N ILE A 34 9.89 -2.63 -10.84
CA ILE A 34 10.10 -1.51 -11.76
C ILE A 34 11.36 -1.68 -12.61
N SER A 35 11.98 -2.85 -12.59
CA SER A 35 13.18 -3.12 -13.39
C SER A 35 12.91 -2.94 -14.88
N GLY A 36 13.73 -2.11 -15.52
CA GLY A 36 13.60 -1.78 -16.93
C GLY A 36 12.58 -0.67 -17.27
N GLY A 37 11.95 -0.06 -16.25
CA GLY A 37 11.04 1.08 -16.39
C GLY A 37 9.79 0.93 -15.52
N VAL A 38 9.36 2.03 -14.91
CA VAL A 38 8.17 2.05 -14.04
C VAL A 38 6.89 1.64 -14.78
N ASP A 39 6.80 1.94 -16.07
CA ASP A 39 5.70 1.59 -16.96
C ASP A 39 5.52 0.08 -17.13
N LYS A 40 6.62 -0.69 -17.02
CA LYS A 40 6.61 -2.15 -17.18
C LYS A 40 6.00 -2.88 -15.99
N SER A 41 5.97 -2.26 -14.82
CA SER A 41 5.30 -2.84 -13.65
C SER A 41 3.83 -3.14 -13.90
N LEU A 42 3.14 -2.28 -14.66
CA LEU A 42 1.74 -2.47 -15.06
C LEU A 42 1.58 -3.68 -16.01
N LEU A 43 2.51 -3.85 -16.94
CA LEU A 43 2.51 -5.02 -17.84
C LEU A 43 2.75 -6.31 -17.06
N LEU A 44 3.69 -6.30 -16.09
CA LEU A 44 3.92 -7.44 -15.20
C LEU A 44 2.67 -7.77 -14.38
N GLY A 45 2.06 -6.78 -13.73
CA GLY A 45 0.81 -6.97 -12.98
C GLY A 45 -0.31 -7.59 -13.85
N LYS A 46 -0.38 -7.20 -15.12
CA LYS A 46 -1.34 -7.77 -16.07
C LYS A 46 -1.11 -9.25 -16.36
N THR A 47 0.14 -9.73 -16.36
CA THR A 47 0.46 -11.16 -16.60
C THR A 47 -0.05 -12.10 -15.52
N VAL A 48 -0.32 -11.57 -14.31
CA VAL A 48 -0.85 -12.32 -13.15
C VAL A 48 -2.25 -11.84 -12.74
N ASP A 49 -2.93 -11.12 -13.66
CA ASP A 49 -4.30 -10.62 -13.50
C ASP A 49 -4.52 -9.71 -12.28
N CYS A 50 -3.56 -8.88 -11.92
CA CYS A 50 -3.73 -7.88 -10.88
C CYS A 50 -4.85 -6.88 -11.21
N ASP A 51 -5.66 -6.54 -10.22
CA ASP A 51 -6.63 -5.43 -10.24
C ASP A 51 -5.98 -4.12 -9.78
N ALA A 52 -5.01 -4.22 -8.88
CA ALA A 52 -4.15 -3.15 -8.40
C ALA A 52 -2.70 -3.62 -8.36
N ILE A 53 -1.74 -2.70 -8.33
CA ILE A 53 -0.34 -3.04 -8.09
C ILE A 53 0.28 -2.10 -7.06
N GLN A 54 1.29 -2.59 -6.37
CA GLN A 54 2.23 -1.77 -5.62
C GLN A 54 3.56 -1.72 -6.33
N ILE A 55 4.26 -0.60 -6.23
CA ILE A 55 5.58 -0.40 -6.82
C ILE A 55 6.50 0.36 -5.87
N PHE A 56 7.81 0.24 -6.06
CA PHE A 56 8.72 1.31 -5.63
C PHE A 56 8.74 2.40 -6.69
N THR A 57 8.88 3.66 -6.28
CA THR A 57 9.00 4.78 -7.24
C THR A 57 10.43 5.01 -7.74
N LYS A 58 11.39 4.35 -7.10
CA LYS A 58 12.82 4.27 -7.48
C LYS A 58 13.40 2.99 -6.89
N SER A 59 14.67 2.71 -7.13
CA SER A 59 15.34 1.59 -6.44
C SER A 59 15.25 1.76 -4.91
N SER A 60 14.68 0.77 -4.23
CA SER A 60 14.52 0.76 -2.76
C SER A 60 15.85 0.76 -1.99
N ARG A 61 16.99 0.65 -2.70
CA ARG A 61 18.36 0.68 -2.15
C ARG A 61 19.10 1.99 -2.42
N GLN A 62 18.40 3.00 -2.98
CA GLN A 62 19.00 4.28 -3.34
C GLN A 62 18.27 5.43 -2.66
N TRP A 63 19.04 6.39 -2.13
CA TRP A 63 18.50 7.59 -1.49
C TRP A 63 17.91 8.58 -2.50
N ALA A 64 18.47 8.66 -3.68
CA ALA A 64 18.05 9.58 -4.73
C ALA A 64 18.06 8.88 -6.09
N SER A 65 17.25 9.37 -7.00
CA SER A 65 17.20 8.94 -8.40
C SER A 65 16.90 10.15 -9.27
N LYS A 66 17.18 10.04 -10.58
CA LYS A 66 16.82 11.11 -11.53
C LYS A 66 15.28 11.26 -11.58
N PRO A 67 14.75 12.46 -11.70
CA PRO A 67 13.33 12.67 -11.96
C PRO A 67 12.86 11.88 -13.19
N TYR A 68 11.59 11.50 -13.20
CA TYR A 68 11.00 10.88 -14.39
C TYR A 68 10.96 11.86 -15.55
N THR A 69 11.26 11.36 -16.75
CA THR A 69 11.07 12.13 -17.99
C THR A 69 9.58 12.16 -18.35
N LYS A 70 9.21 13.09 -19.24
CA LYS A 70 7.83 13.16 -19.75
C LYS A 70 7.43 11.86 -20.46
N GLU A 71 8.36 11.29 -21.21
CA GLU A 71 8.16 10.03 -21.95
C GLU A 71 7.89 8.85 -21.00
N GLU A 72 8.61 8.76 -19.88
CA GLU A 72 8.38 7.71 -18.87
C GLU A 72 6.99 7.85 -18.22
N ILE A 73 6.58 9.08 -17.90
CA ILE A 73 5.24 9.36 -17.35
C ILE A 73 4.14 9.04 -18.38
N GLU A 74 4.34 9.42 -19.64
CA GLU A 74 3.39 9.12 -20.72
C GLU A 74 3.25 7.62 -20.96
N LEU A 75 4.36 6.87 -20.98
CA LEU A 75 4.35 5.39 -21.09
C LEU A 75 3.65 4.72 -19.91
N PHE A 76 3.93 5.19 -18.70
CA PHE A 76 3.23 4.68 -17.50
C PHE A 76 1.72 4.87 -17.61
N ASN A 77 1.27 6.07 -18.00
CA ASN A 77 -0.14 6.37 -18.18
C ASN A 77 -0.78 5.58 -19.34
N LEU A 78 -0.04 5.37 -20.42
CA LEU A 78 -0.48 4.54 -21.56
C LEU A 78 -0.69 3.09 -21.13
N ASN A 79 0.29 2.50 -20.44
CA ASN A 79 0.21 1.12 -19.95
C ASN A 79 -0.87 0.96 -18.86
N ARG A 80 -1.08 1.97 -18.01
CA ARG A 80 -2.18 1.99 -17.03
C ARG A 80 -3.54 1.86 -17.72
N LYS A 81 -3.75 2.59 -18.82
CA LYS A 81 -4.98 2.50 -19.63
C LYS A 81 -5.07 1.16 -20.37
N ALA A 82 -3.98 0.70 -20.97
CA ALA A 82 -3.96 -0.52 -21.78
C ALA A 82 -4.18 -1.79 -20.95
N THR A 83 -3.64 -1.84 -19.73
CA THR A 83 -3.80 -2.99 -18.81
C THR A 83 -5.14 -3.00 -18.08
N GLY A 84 -5.78 -1.82 -17.93
CA GLY A 84 -6.96 -1.63 -17.11
C GLY A 84 -6.68 -1.62 -15.60
N ILE A 85 -5.42 -1.64 -15.18
CA ILE A 85 -4.99 -1.52 -13.78
C ILE A 85 -5.04 -0.03 -13.39
N ALA A 86 -6.19 0.41 -12.88
CA ALA A 86 -6.41 1.80 -12.54
C ALA A 86 -5.77 2.21 -11.21
N THR A 87 -5.68 1.27 -10.27
CA THR A 87 -5.19 1.53 -8.92
C THR A 87 -3.72 1.10 -8.80
N VAL A 88 -2.88 2.07 -8.51
CA VAL A 88 -1.45 1.86 -8.20
C VAL A 88 -1.16 2.55 -6.88
N ILE A 89 -0.52 1.83 -5.96
CA ILE A 89 0.07 2.38 -4.75
C ILE A 89 1.59 2.25 -4.83
N ALA A 90 2.30 3.05 -4.05
CA ALA A 90 3.75 2.96 -3.96
C ALA A 90 4.16 2.63 -2.52
N HIS A 91 5.33 2.03 -2.37
CA HIS A 91 6.00 1.88 -1.08
C HIS A 91 7.28 2.69 -1.05
N ASP A 92 7.64 3.22 0.11
CA ASP A 92 8.89 3.96 0.29
C ASP A 92 10.12 3.02 0.36
N SER A 93 11.31 3.62 0.30
CA SER A 93 12.56 2.87 0.42
C SER A 93 12.81 2.41 1.85
N TYR A 94 13.28 1.16 2.03
CA TYR A 94 13.72 0.60 3.32
C TYR A 94 14.87 1.38 4.01
N LEU A 95 15.48 2.35 3.33
CA LEU A 95 16.57 3.16 3.89
C LEU A 95 16.07 4.27 4.81
N LEU A 96 14.79 4.63 4.72
CA LEU A 96 14.23 5.79 5.38
C LEU A 96 13.88 5.48 6.84
N ASN A 97 14.12 6.45 7.71
CA ASN A 97 13.63 6.41 9.08
C ASN A 97 13.23 7.83 9.53
N LEU A 98 11.95 8.14 9.41
CA LEU A 98 11.39 9.43 9.82
C LEU A 98 11.37 9.60 11.34
N GLY A 99 11.49 8.49 12.11
CA GLY A 99 11.54 8.46 13.57
C GLY A 99 12.95 8.50 14.16
N SER A 100 13.99 8.65 13.33
CA SER A 100 15.37 8.63 13.80
C SER A 100 15.68 9.79 14.75
N PRO A 101 16.27 9.53 15.94
CA PRO A 101 16.80 10.58 16.82
C PRO A 101 18.06 11.25 16.23
N ASP A 102 18.78 10.56 15.32
CA ASP A 102 19.89 11.15 14.56
C ASP A 102 19.35 12.17 13.55
N GLY A 103 19.63 13.45 13.80
CA GLY A 103 19.17 14.55 12.97
C GLY A 103 19.67 14.50 11.53
N SER A 104 20.88 13.98 11.28
CA SER A 104 21.46 13.83 9.93
C SER A 104 20.73 12.77 9.15
N LEU A 105 20.54 11.57 9.73
CA LEU A 105 19.79 10.47 9.10
C LEU A 105 18.33 10.88 8.87
N ARG A 106 17.69 11.53 9.84
CA ARG A 106 16.32 12.00 9.73
C ARG A 106 16.15 13.04 8.61
N SER A 107 17.01 14.05 8.54
CA SER A 107 16.97 15.07 7.48
C SER A 107 17.14 14.45 6.09
N ARG A 108 18.03 13.46 5.97
CA ARG A 108 18.22 12.71 4.73
C ARG A 108 16.99 11.87 4.38
N SER A 109 16.36 11.26 5.38
CA SER A 109 15.13 10.48 5.22
C SER A 109 13.97 11.37 4.75
N ILE A 110 13.79 12.54 5.36
CA ILE A 110 12.77 13.53 4.95
C ILE A 110 12.99 13.95 3.49
N THR A 111 14.23 14.29 3.10
CA THR A 111 14.54 14.67 1.72
C THR A 111 14.21 13.55 0.72
N ALA A 112 14.56 12.32 1.04
CA ALA A 112 14.29 11.17 0.20
C ALA A 112 12.79 10.84 0.13
N PHE A 113 12.07 11.03 1.24
CA PHE A 113 10.62 10.82 1.30
C PHE A 113 9.85 11.85 0.46
N ILE A 114 10.28 13.13 0.49
CA ILE A 114 9.74 14.19 -0.38
C ILE A 114 9.93 13.81 -1.85
N ASP A 115 11.12 13.35 -2.26
CA ASP A 115 11.37 12.87 -3.64
C ASP A 115 10.42 11.72 -4.03
N GLU A 116 10.16 10.78 -3.12
CA GLU A 116 9.24 9.66 -3.39
C GLU A 116 7.77 10.13 -3.49
N LEU A 117 7.36 11.06 -2.65
CA LEU A 117 6.02 11.63 -2.71
C LEU A 117 5.81 12.46 -3.99
N GLU A 118 6.83 13.22 -4.44
CA GLU A 118 6.83 13.93 -5.71
C GLU A 118 6.71 12.96 -6.90
N ARG A 119 7.40 11.83 -6.86
CA ARG A 119 7.29 10.76 -7.86
C ARG A 119 5.88 10.17 -7.89
N CYS A 120 5.26 9.97 -6.74
CA CYS A 120 3.86 9.54 -6.66
C CYS A 120 2.94 10.56 -7.34
N GLU A 121 3.12 11.85 -7.04
CA GLU A 121 2.30 12.93 -7.60
C GLU A 121 2.38 12.97 -9.13
N VAL A 122 3.60 12.94 -9.72
CA VAL A 122 3.75 13.01 -11.18
C VAL A 122 3.26 11.77 -11.91
N LEU A 123 3.26 10.59 -11.26
CA LEU A 123 2.70 9.34 -11.80
C LEU A 123 1.19 9.21 -11.56
N GLY A 124 0.59 10.11 -10.78
CA GLY A 124 -0.81 9.99 -10.35
C GLY A 124 -1.07 8.78 -9.45
N VAL A 125 -0.09 8.44 -8.62
CA VAL A 125 -0.18 7.42 -7.56
C VAL A 125 -0.69 8.07 -6.29
N SER A 126 -1.83 7.63 -5.77
CA SER A 126 -2.55 8.32 -4.70
C SER A 126 -2.01 8.06 -3.29
N ASN A 127 -1.29 6.96 -3.09
CA ASN A 127 -0.84 6.52 -1.77
C ASN A 127 0.63 6.09 -1.82
N LEU A 128 1.46 6.71 -0.97
CA LEU A 128 2.82 6.27 -0.67
C LEU A 128 2.79 5.58 0.69
N VAL A 129 2.84 4.26 0.67
CA VAL A 129 2.92 3.42 1.88
C VAL A 129 4.31 3.52 2.47
N ALA A 130 4.38 3.65 3.77
CA ALA A 130 5.63 3.77 4.50
C ALA A 130 5.54 3.21 5.92
N HIS A 131 6.57 2.51 6.36
CA HIS A 131 6.76 2.26 7.78
C HIS A 131 6.92 3.60 8.50
N PRO A 132 6.24 3.85 9.63
CA PRO A 132 6.35 5.15 10.33
C PRO A 132 7.78 5.52 10.71
N GLY A 133 8.58 4.51 11.06
CA GLY A 133 9.97 4.66 11.45
C GLY A 133 10.33 3.93 12.75
N ALA A 134 11.57 4.07 13.18
CA ALA A 134 12.13 3.43 14.36
C ALA A 134 12.72 4.45 15.33
N HIS A 135 12.45 4.28 16.63
CA HIS A 135 12.92 5.23 17.66
C HIS A 135 14.40 5.05 18.07
N VAL A 136 15.03 3.96 17.69
CA VAL A 136 16.47 3.68 17.85
C VAL A 136 16.99 4.07 19.24
N GLY A 137 16.29 3.63 20.31
CA GLY A 137 16.67 3.87 21.71
C GLY A 137 16.15 5.16 22.34
N ALA A 138 15.55 6.09 21.57
CA ALA A 138 14.97 7.32 22.15
C ALA A 138 13.67 7.09 22.93
N GLY A 139 13.06 5.91 22.79
CA GLY A 139 11.77 5.56 23.39
C GLY A 139 10.61 5.87 22.46
N GLU A 140 9.51 5.13 22.65
CA GLU A 140 8.35 5.17 21.75
C GLU A 140 7.71 6.56 21.68
N ASN A 141 7.43 7.17 22.84
CA ASN A 141 6.79 8.50 22.89
C ASN A 141 7.60 9.60 22.18
N GLU A 142 8.92 9.55 22.31
CA GLU A 142 9.79 10.51 21.61
C GLU A 142 9.85 10.20 20.12
N GLY A 143 9.91 8.91 19.75
CA GLY A 143 9.88 8.49 18.36
C GLY A 143 8.59 8.94 17.64
N ILE A 144 7.42 8.80 18.28
CA ILE A 144 6.13 9.28 17.75
C ILE A 144 6.18 10.78 17.47
N LYS A 145 6.69 11.59 18.42
CA LYS A 145 6.83 13.03 18.23
C LYS A 145 7.78 13.41 17.10
N ILE A 146 8.87 12.66 16.96
CA ILE A 146 9.84 12.86 15.89
C ILE A 146 9.22 12.54 14.53
N ILE A 147 8.46 11.44 14.42
CA ILE A 147 7.75 11.06 13.18
C ILE A 147 6.75 12.15 12.80
N ALA A 148 5.91 12.60 13.73
CA ALA A 148 4.92 13.64 13.45
C ALA A 148 5.55 14.94 12.94
N LYS A 149 6.67 15.38 13.57
CA LYS A 149 7.44 16.55 13.11
C LYS A 149 8.02 16.33 11.70
N SER A 150 8.53 15.14 11.43
CA SER A 150 9.08 14.80 10.10
C SER A 150 7.99 14.83 9.03
N LEU A 151 6.79 14.33 9.35
CA LEU A 151 5.62 14.39 8.47
C LEU A 151 5.16 15.84 8.24
N ASP A 152 5.17 16.68 9.26
CA ASP A 152 4.89 18.12 9.12
C ASP A 152 5.88 18.81 8.15
N GLU A 153 7.17 18.45 8.22
CA GLU A 153 8.19 18.96 7.29
C GLU A 153 7.95 18.47 5.86
N VAL A 154 7.60 17.21 5.68
CA VAL A 154 7.22 16.62 4.38
C VAL A 154 6.01 17.34 3.81
N HIS A 155 4.93 17.48 4.57
CA HIS A 155 3.70 18.14 4.12
C HIS A 155 3.93 19.60 3.72
N LYS A 156 4.75 20.32 4.51
CA LYS A 156 5.14 21.70 4.21
C LYS A 156 5.92 21.81 2.89
N ALA A 157 6.75 20.83 2.56
CA ALA A 157 7.52 20.80 1.30
C ALA A 157 6.68 20.41 0.09
N CYS A 158 5.56 19.69 0.30
CA CYS A 158 4.67 19.17 -0.74
C CYS A 158 3.26 19.79 -0.67
N PRO A 159 3.11 21.12 -0.79
CA PRO A 159 1.79 21.75 -0.66
C PRO A 159 0.89 21.38 -1.85
N GLY A 160 -0.36 21.00 -1.54
CA GLY A 160 -1.38 20.73 -2.57
C GLY A 160 -1.24 19.40 -3.31
N TYR A 161 -0.32 18.51 -2.93
CA TYR A 161 -0.23 17.19 -3.54
C TYR A 161 -1.46 16.34 -3.23
N ASN A 162 -1.91 15.59 -4.23
CA ASN A 162 -2.99 14.61 -4.10
C ASN A 162 -2.48 13.31 -3.47
N ALA A 163 -1.23 12.97 -3.70
CA ALA A 163 -0.58 11.81 -3.10
C ALA A 163 -0.58 11.93 -1.57
N LYS A 164 -1.06 10.89 -0.88
CA LYS A 164 -1.17 10.79 0.57
C LYS A 164 -0.03 9.95 1.12
N VAL A 165 0.43 10.31 2.31
CA VAL A 165 1.29 9.44 3.11
C VAL A 165 0.39 8.38 3.75
N THR A 166 0.73 7.11 3.56
CA THR A 166 -0.04 5.97 4.06
C THR A 166 0.82 5.19 5.05
N LEU A 167 0.58 5.42 6.34
CA LEU A 167 1.34 4.78 7.42
C LEU A 167 0.99 3.30 7.49
N GLU A 168 1.99 2.44 7.47
CA GLU A 168 1.78 1.00 7.54
C GLU A 168 1.82 0.51 8.98
N ILE A 169 0.89 -0.41 9.32
CA ILE A 169 0.98 -1.20 10.54
C ILE A 169 2.22 -2.10 10.44
N THR A 170 3.12 -2.06 11.42
CA THR A 170 4.37 -2.82 11.43
C THR A 170 4.34 -3.99 12.40
N ALA A 171 5.21 -4.96 12.22
CA ALA A 171 5.36 -6.09 13.15
C ALA A 171 5.94 -5.69 14.52
N GLY A 172 6.52 -4.49 14.64
CA GLY A 172 7.20 -4.04 15.86
C GLY A 172 8.56 -4.69 16.09
N GLN A 173 9.22 -5.15 15.02
CA GLN A 173 10.54 -5.74 15.10
C GLN A 173 11.57 -4.69 15.53
N GLY A 174 12.40 -5.02 16.52
CA GLY A 174 13.42 -4.12 17.05
C GLY A 174 12.82 -2.87 17.73
N SER A 175 13.06 -1.69 17.16
CA SER A 175 12.55 -0.40 17.65
C SER A 175 11.55 0.26 16.70
N ASN A 176 10.99 -0.50 15.76
CA ASN A 176 9.98 -0.01 14.81
C ASN A 176 8.70 0.39 15.55
N LEU A 177 8.16 1.53 15.16
CA LEU A 177 6.88 2.07 15.64
C LEU A 177 5.75 1.76 14.67
N GLY A 178 4.50 1.89 15.15
CA GLY A 178 3.31 1.58 14.35
C GLY A 178 2.84 0.14 14.46
N TYR A 179 3.37 -0.64 15.40
CA TYR A 179 2.90 -2.00 15.68
C TYR A 179 1.68 -2.06 16.60
N ARG A 180 1.37 -1.00 17.32
CA ARG A 180 0.08 -0.82 18.00
C ARG A 180 -0.74 0.26 17.28
N PHE A 181 -2.04 0.04 17.16
CA PHE A 181 -2.95 1.00 16.53
C PHE A 181 -2.91 2.35 17.23
N GLU A 182 -2.83 2.37 18.58
CA GLU A 182 -2.61 3.56 19.38
C GLU A 182 -1.38 4.38 18.92
N GLN A 183 -0.29 3.74 18.52
CA GLN A 183 0.90 4.47 18.05
C GLN A 183 0.64 5.18 16.74
N ILE A 184 -0.09 4.54 15.81
CA ILE A 184 -0.51 5.16 14.54
C ILE A 184 -1.48 6.31 14.82
N GLY A 185 -2.49 6.11 15.67
CA GLY A 185 -3.42 7.14 16.10
C GLY A 185 -2.67 8.35 16.68
N ASN A 186 -1.74 8.12 17.60
CA ASN A 186 -0.91 9.17 18.20
C ASN A 186 -0.04 9.93 17.19
N ILE A 187 0.50 9.25 16.16
CA ILE A 187 1.24 9.91 15.08
C ILE A 187 0.31 10.81 14.27
N ILE A 188 -0.88 10.30 13.92
CA ILE A 188 -1.89 11.04 13.17
C ILE A 188 -2.32 12.29 13.95
N ASP A 189 -2.65 12.15 15.22
CA ASP A 189 -3.14 13.24 16.07
C ASP A 189 -2.06 14.31 16.31
N ALA A 190 -0.80 13.90 16.38
CA ALA A 190 0.33 14.82 16.55
C ALA A 190 0.75 15.53 15.25
N THR A 191 0.26 15.10 14.08
CA THR A 191 0.59 15.67 12.77
C THR A 191 -0.41 16.77 12.41
N ARG A 192 0.06 17.96 11.98
CA ARG A 192 -0.78 19.14 11.73
C ARG A 192 -1.77 18.95 10.58
N GLU A 193 -1.31 18.38 9.47
CA GLU A 193 -2.15 18.09 8.28
C GLU A 193 -2.56 16.61 8.26
N SER A 194 -3.18 16.15 9.35
CA SER A 194 -3.53 14.73 9.55
C SER A 194 -4.54 14.19 8.53
N ASP A 195 -5.30 15.04 7.86
CA ASP A 195 -6.18 14.69 6.74
C ASP A 195 -5.42 14.20 5.49
N ARG A 196 -4.12 14.44 5.43
CA ARG A 196 -3.21 13.93 4.38
C ARG A 196 -2.63 12.55 4.72
N LEU A 197 -2.90 12.04 5.92
CA LEU A 197 -2.46 10.71 6.34
C LEU A 197 -3.54 9.67 6.11
N ARG A 198 -3.10 8.49 5.67
CA ARG A 198 -3.89 7.27 5.53
C ARG A 198 -3.16 6.12 6.20
N VAL A 199 -3.79 4.95 6.22
CA VAL A 199 -3.20 3.77 6.84
C VAL A 199 -3.23 2.58 5.88
N CYS A 200 -2.17 1.78 5.89
CA CYS A 200 -2.09 0.48 5.27
C CYS A 200 -2.10 -0.59 6.37
N PHE A 201 -2.97 -1.57 6.23
CA PHE A 201 -3.03 -2.72 7.13
C PHE A 201 -2.31 -3.90 6.50
N ASP A 202 -1.13 -4.25 7.04
CA ASP A 202 -0.46 -5.50 6.67
C ASP A 202 -0.92 -6.63 7.59
N THR A 203 -1.39 -7.74 7.01
CA THR A 203 -1.94 -8.88 7.75
C THR A 203 -0.87 -9.64 8.53
N GLU A 204 0.35 -9.76 7.98
CA GLU A 204 1.48 -10.37 8.68
C GLU A 204 1.95 -9.52 9.84
N HIS A 205 2.16 -8.23 9.59
CA HIS A 205 2.62 -7.29 10.60
C HIS A 205 1.65 -7.19 11.78
N ALA A 206 0.35 -7.04 11.50
CA ALA A 206 -0.67 -7.00 12.53
C ALA A 206 -0.69 -8.30 13.36
N PHE A 207 -0.58 -9.45 12.70
CA PHE A 207 -0.52 -10.75 13.37
C PHE A 207 0.75 -10.88 14.22
N ALA A 208 1.90 -10.52 13.68
CA ALA A 208 3.17 -10.51 14.42
C ALA A 208 3.16 -9.52 15.59
N ALA A 209 2.39 -8.42 15.49
CA ALA A 209 2.18 -7.46 16.57
C ALA A 209 1.20 -7.93 17.65
N GLY A 210 0.42 -9.00 17.39
CA GLY A 210 -0.48 -9.61 18.38
C GLY A 210 -1.96 -9.50 18.05
N TYR A 211 -2.34 -8.94 16.91
CA TYR A 211 -3.72 -8.85 16.45
C TYR A 211 -4.15 -10.14 15.77
N ASP A 212 -4.96 -10.94 16.46
CA ASP A 212 -5.38 -12.26 15.96
C ASP A 212 -6.59 -12.16 15.04
N ILE A 213 -6.36 -12.25 13.74
CA ILE A 213 -7.37 -12.18 12.69
C ILE A 213 -7.83 -13.56 12.18
N ARG A 214 -7.41 -14.66 12.80
CA ARG A 214 -7.65 -16.05 12.34
C ARG A 214 -9.09 -16.53 12.49
N THR A 215 -9.84 -15.94 13.41
CA THR A 215 -11.23 -16.30 13.68
C THR A 215 -12.15 -15.10 13.50
N GLN A 216 -13.44 -15.34 13.21
CA GLN A 216 -14.44 -14.26 13.11
C GLN A 216 -14.38 -13.31 14.31
N ALA A 217 -14.39 -13.85 15.54
CA ALA A 217 -14.37 -13.04 16.75
C ALA A 217 -13.05 -12.27 16.93
N GLY A 218 -11.91 -12.86 16.55
CA GLY A 218 -10.61 -12.18 16.56
C GLY A 218 -10.54 -11.07 15.54
N TYR A 219 -11.01 -11.35 14.33
CA TYR A 219 -11.11 -10.39 13.22
C TYR A 219 -11.97 -9.18 13.61
N GLU A 220 -13.17 -9.39 14.15
CA GLU A 220 -14.06 -8.32 14.59
C GLU A 220 -13.42 -7.47 15.70
N ARG A 221 -12.80 -8.09 16.70
CA ARG A 221 -12.08 -7.32 17.75
C ARG A 221 -10.95 -6.47 17.17
N THR A 222 -10.15 -7.04 16.28
CA THR A 222 -9.03 -6.32 15.65
C THR A 222 -9.52 -5.09 14.89
N PHE A 223 -10.54 -5.23 14.07
CA PHE A 223 -11.04 -4.08 13.30
C PHE A 223 -11.92 -3.12 14.13
N THR A 224 -12.48 -3.55 15.25
CA THR A 224 -13.12 -2.65 16.23
C THR A 224 -12.05 -1.78 16.90
N GLU A 225 -10.96 -2.39 17.39
CA GLU A 225 -9.83 -1.64 17.98
C GLU A 225 -9.17 -0.71 16.97
N PHE A 226 -9.01 -1.16 15.70
CA PHE A 226 -8.50 -0.30 14.63
C PHE A 226 -9.40 0.93 14.42
N ASP A 227 -10.71 0.75 14.41
CA ASP A 227 -11.66 1.84 14.23
C ASP A 227 -11.65 2.82 15.41
N GLU A 228 -11.55 2.32 16.63
CA GLU A 228 -11.48 3.13 17.86
C GLU A 228 -10.20 3.98 17.93
N GLU A 229 -9.04 3.42 17.55
CA GLU A 229 -7.73 4.08 17.70
C GLU A 229 -7.34 4.94 16.49
N ILE A 230 -7.81 4.60 15.28
CA ILE A 230 -7.35 5.21 14.02
C ILE A 230 -8.52 5.80 13.21
N GLY A 231 -9.65 5.09 13.17
CA GLY A 231 -10.77 5.33 12.28
C GLY A 231 -10.68 4.50 11.00
N ILE A 232 -11.74 3.73 10.71
CA ILE A 232 -11.81 2.83 9.57
C ILE A 232 -11.75 3.56 8.22
N ASP A 233 -12.19 4.80 8.16
CA ASP A 233 -12.17 5.68 7.00
C ASP A 233 -10.76 6.14 6.58
N ARG A 234 -9.77 5.99 7.45
CA ARG A 234 -8.36 6.25 7.15
C ARG A 234 -7.68 5.10 6.43
N LEU A 235 -8.29 3.91 6.43
CA LEU A 235 -7.73 2.75 5.75
C LEU A 235 -7.75 2.94 4.23
N ALA A 236 -6.60 2.83 3.58
CA ALA A 236 -6.45 3.10 2.16
C ALA A 236 -5.85 1.94 1.36
N ALA A 237 -5.22 0.98 2.03
CA ALA A 237 -4.59 -0.17 1.39
C ALA A 237 -4.46 -1.34 2.37
N PHE A 238 -4.28 -2.52 1.82
CA PHE A 238 -3.86 -3.71 2.54
C PHE A 238 -2.62 -4.31 1.90
N HIS A 239 -1.72 -4.84 2.74
CA HIS A 239 -0.78 -5.87 2.34
C HIS A 239 -1.32 -7.23 2.78
N LEU A 240 -1.40 -8.17 1.85
CA LEU A 240 -1.89 -9.52 2.11
C LEU A 240 -0.72 -10.47 2.18
N ASN A 241 -0.29 -10.79 3.38
CA ASN A 241 0.83 -11.68 3.66
C ASN A 241 0.44 -12.66 4.76
N ASP A 242 0.74 -13.95 4.60
CA ASP A 242 0.69 -14.89 5.70
C ASP A 242 2.00 -14.79 6.51
N SER A 243 2.05 -15.33 7.71
CA SER A 243 3.21 -15.20 8.60
C SER A 243 3.94 -16.52 8.77
N LYS A 244 5.28 -16.50 8.61
CA LYS A 244 6.16 -17.61 8.99
C LYS A 244 6.30 -17.77 10.51
N LYS A 245 5.84 -16.78 11.28
CA LYS A 245 6.04 -16.70 12.71
C LYS A 245 4.71 -16.74 13.45
N GLU A 246 4.78 -17.12 14.71
CA GLU A 246 3.63 -17.19 15.60
C GLU A 246 3.04 -15.79 15.91
N LEU A 247 1.79 -15.80 16.34
CA LEU A 247 1.12 -14.61 16.86
C LEU A 247 1.97 -13.91 17.93
N ASN A 248 2.06 -12.58 17.87
CA ASN A 248 2.81 -11.76 18.83
C ASN A 248 4.33 -12.05 18.87
N SER A 249 4.88 -12.54 17.75
CA SER A 249 6.32 -12.83 17.63
C SER A 249 7.19 -11.59 17.54
N ARG A 250 6.63 -10.48 17.09
CA ARG A 250 7.37 -9.23 16.78
C ARG A 250 8.48 -9.44 15.76
N VAL A 251 8.25 -10.34 14.80
CA VAL A 251 9.22 -10.71 13.75
C VAL A 251 8.52 -10.67 12.40
N ASP A 252 8.92 -9.74 11.55
CA ASP A 252 8.48 -9.56 10.18
C ASP A 252 9.05 -10.66 9.26
N ARG A 253 8.22 -11.63 8.88
CA ARG A 253 8.57 -12.74 7.97
C ARG A 253 7.35 -13.22 7.22
N HIS A 254 7.17 -12.69 6.00
CA HIS A 254 6.07 -13.01 5.10
C HIS A 254 6.11 -14.45 4.59
N GLU A 255 4.95 -15.07 4.48
CA GLU A 255 4.71 -16.39 3.89
C GLU A 255 3.58 -16.30 2.84
N HIS A 256 3.48 -17.30 1.98
CA HIS A 256 2.40 -17.44 1.01
C HIS A 256 1.06 -17.65 1.69
N ILE A 257 0.00 -17.15 1.08
CA ILE A 257 -1.36 -17.21 1.60
C ILE A 257 -1.77 -18.64 1.95
N GLY A 258 -2.16 -18.84 3.19
CA GLY A 258 -2.58 -20.14 3.73
C GLY A 258 -1.46 -21.13 4.02
N LYS A 259 -0.20 -20.73 3.91
CA LYS A 259 0.98 -21.59 4.22
C LYS A 259 1.69 -21.20 5.50
N GLY A 260 1.24 -20.16 6.17
CA GLY A 260 1.76 -19.68 7.44
C GLY A 260 0.83 -19.90 8.62
N HIS A 261 1.06 -19.14 9.68
CA HIS A 261 0.35 -19.24 10.95
C HIS A 261 -0.97 -18.45 11.01
N ILE A 262 -1.23 -17.57 10.02
CA ILE A 262 -2.51 -16.85 9.88
C ILE A 262 -3.56 -17.78 9.29
N GLY A 263 -3.23 -18.45 8.19
CA GLY A 263 -4.11 -19.42 7.55
C GLY A 263 -5.20 -18.78 6.69
N VAL A 264 -5.84 -19.59 5.85
CA VAL A 264 -6.76 -19.17 4.78
C VAL A 264 -8.00 -18.45 5.30
N GLU A 265 -8.48 -18.81 6.51
CA GLU A 265 -9.74 -18.26 7.04
C GLU A 265 -9.69 -16.74 7.24
N ALA A 266 -8.58 -16.20 7.75
CA ALA A 266 -8.40 -14.75 7.90
C ALA A 266 -8.54 -14.01 6.55
N PHE A 267 -7.93 -14.56 5.50
CA PHE A 267 -8.03 -13.97 4.16
C PHE A 267 -9.44 -14.11 3.59
N ARG A 268 -10.14 -15.23 3.87
CA ARG A 268 -11.55 -15.38 3.48
C ARG A 268 -12.43 -14.31 4.14
N LEU A 269 -12.24 -14.04 5.42
CA LEU A 269 -12.96 -12.99 6.13
C LEU A 269 -12.68 -11.62 5.48
N LEU A 270 -11.42 -11.32 5.22
CA LEU A 270 -10.98 -10.01 4.73
C LEU A 270 -11.47 -9.71 3.31
N VAL A 271 -11.34 -10.65 2.36
CA VAL A 271 -11.76 -10.40 0.97
C VAL A 271 -13.28 -10.33 0.81
N ASN A 272 -14.05 -10.82 1.79
CA ASN A 272 -15.51 -10.75 1.82
C ASN A 272 -16.05 -9.56 2.66
N ASP A 273 -15.17 -8.82 3.33
CA ASP A 273 -15.59 -7.65 4.10
C ASP A 273 -15.86 -6.46 3.16
N LYS A 274 -17.13 -6.15 2.98
CA LYS A 274 -17.60 -5.10 2.06
C LYS A 274 -17.14 -3.70 2.45
N ARG A 275 -16.73 -3.47 3.71
CA ARG A 275 -16.16 -2.20 4.15
C ARG A 275 -14.89 -1.85 3.38
N PHE A 276 -14.16 -2.87 2.92
CA PHE A 276 -12.84 -2.76 2.27
C PHE A 276 -12.88 -2.93 0.75
N TRP A 277 -14.06 -3.16 0.18
CA TRP A 277 -14.19 -3.30 -1.25
C TRP A 277 -13.83 -1.98 -1.96
N GLY A 278 -13.06 -2.09 -3.03
CA GLY A 278 -12.51 -0.95 -3.76
C GLY A 278 -11.12 -0.50 -3.26
N LEU A 279 -10.67 -0.98 -2.10
CA LEU A 279 -9.30 -0.75 -1.64
C LEU A 279 -8.32 -1.72 -2.33
N PRO A 280 -7.09 -1.28 -2.65
CA PRO A 280 -6.02 -2.15 -3.12
C PRO A 280 -5.56 -3.08 -2.00
N MET A 281 -5.42 -4.36 -2.35
CA MET A 281 -4.95 -5.43 -1.48
C MET A 281 -3.78 -6.14 -2.19
N CYS A 282 -2.55 -5.77 -1.85
CA CYS A 282 -1.36 -6.19 -2.56
C CYS A 282 -0.56 -7.24 -1.79
N LEU A 283 -0.12 -8.29 -2.50
CA LEU A 283 0.81 -9.30 -1.98
C LEU A 283 2.22 -8.74 -1.91
N GLU A 284 2.94 -9.05 -0.84
CA GLU A 284 4.39 -8.86 -0.69
C GLU A 284 5.10 -10.17 -0.34
N THR A 285 4.47 -11.28 -0.67
CA THR A 285 5.00 -12.61 -0.46
C THR A 285 6.28 -12.86 -1.27
N PRO A 286 7.18 -13.77 -0.81
CA PRO A 286 8.35 -14.18 -1.60
C PRO A 286 7.95 -14.64 -3.00
N LYS A 287 8.74 -14.28 -4.02
CA LYS A 287 8.42 -14.62 -5.41
C LYS A 287 9.66 -14.78 -6.28
N GLY A 288 9.55 -15.62 -7.29
CA GLY A 288 10.50 -15.75 -8.39
C GLY A 288 10.26 -14.71 -9.50
N PRO A 289 11.17 -14.66 -10.49
CA PRO A 289 11.08 -13.69 -11.59
C PRO A 289 9.92 -13.96 -12.55
N ASP A 290 9.37 -15.16 -12.56
CA ASP A 290 8.22 -15.60 -13.38
C ASP A 290 6.86 -15.38 -12.74
N LEU A 291 6.84 -14.87 -11.50
CA LEU A 291 5.65 -14.49 -10.73
C LEU A 291 4.63 -15.64 -10.56
N VAL A 292 5.10 -16.89 -10.55
CA VAL A 292 4.22 -18.07 -10.35
C VAL A 292 3.55 -17.98 -8.99
N GLU A 293 4.30 -17.62 -7.96
CA GLU A 293 3.82 -17.52 -6.59
C GLU A 293 2.74 -16.42 -6.45
N ASP A 294 2.91 -15.27 -7.11
CA ASP A 294 1.87 -14.22 -7.12
C ASP A 294 0.59 -14.74 -7.79
N ARG A 295 0.72 -15.44 -8.93
CA ARG A 295 -0.43 -16.02 -9.63
C ARG A 295 -1.17 -17.03 -8.76
N ASP A 296 -0.45 -17.91 -8.07
CA ASP A 296 -1.03 -18.93 -7.19
C ASP A 296 -1.75 -18.29 -6.00
N ASN A 297 -1.10 -17.34 -5.32
CA ASN A 297 -1.69 -16.61 -4.19
C ASN A 297 -2.93 -15.81 -4.63
N LEU A 298 -2.87 -15.09 -5.75
CA LEU A 298 -4.02 -14.34 -6.28
C LEU A 298 -5.17 -15.25 -6.70
N THR A 299 -4.87 -16.42 -7.28
CA THR A 299 -5.88 -17.44 -7.63
C THR A 299 -6.56 -17.96 -6.37
N LEU A 300 -5.80 -18.27 -5.33
CA LEU A 300 -6.36 -18.69 -4.05
C LEU A 300 -7.25 -17.59 -3.46
N LEU A 301 -6.77 -16.36 -3.35
CA LEU A 301 -7.55 -15.24 -2.79
C LEU A 301 -8.87 -15.03 -3.54
N ARG A 302 -8.86 -15.09 -4.89
CA ARG A 302 -10.07 -14.98 -5.70
C ARG A 302 -11.06 -16.12 -5.45
N SER A 303 -10.57 -17.33 -5.19
CA SER A 303 -11.42 -18.48 -4.88
C SER A 303 -12.14 -18.37 -3.53
N LEU A 304 -11.68 -17.47 -2.67
CA LEU A 304 -12.27 -17.23 -1.33
C LEU A 304 -13.40 -16.19 -1.36
N ILE A 305 -13.55 -15.44 -2.46
CA ILE A 305 -14.61 -14.44 -2.61
C ILE A 305 -15.94 -15.16 -2.84
N GLY A 306 -16.94 -14.91 -1.97
CA GLY A 306 -18.28 -15.49 -1.99
C GLY A 306 -19.36 -14.56 -2.52
#